data_43505ee734d095ba3d0cda91cdb0b628
#
_entry.id   43505ee734d095ba3d0cda91cdb0b628
#
_cell.length_a   1.000
_cell.length_b   1.000
_cell.length_c   1.000
_cell.angle_alpha   90.00
_cell.angle_beta   90.00
_cell.angle_gamma   90.00
#
_symmetry.space_group_name_H-M   'P 1'
#
loop_
_entity.id
_entity.type
_entity.pdbx_description
1 polymer ?
#
loop_
_entity_poly.entity_id
_entity_poly.type
_entity_poly.pdbx_seq_one_letter_code
_entity_poly.pdbx_strand_id
1 'polypeptide(L)'
;MKDLYLMRHGQTFFNQEGLVQGACDSPLTELGQNQARQAGAYLKELGIRFGQLYSSTQERASDTLELVSGRTDYTRLKGIKEWNFGLFEAQPEHLQPKFRPGATSFEDLFVPYGGEGVDQVGERMLVTLTEVMEQAGAEPVLAVSHGGAMWAFYLKIAAQALDPKVRFGNCAICHYHYEKGYFRLAEVIDPLTGSVYECE
;
A
#
# COMPACT_ATOMS: atom_id res chain seq x y z
N MET A 1 -13.07 12.00 13.76
CA MET A 1 -11.80 11.46 13.21
C MET A 1 -11.98 9.97 13.05
N LYS A 2 -11.55 9.38 11.93
CA LYS A 2 -11.60 7.95 11.62
C LYS A 2 -10.21 7.47 11.30
N ASP A 3 -9.92 6.17 11.48
CA ASP A 3 -8.60 5.60 11.32
C ASP A 3 -8.55 4.65 10.12
N LEU A 4 -7.57 4.88 9.22
CA LEU A 4 -7.26 4.02 8.09
C LEU A 4 -5.87 3.40 8.29
N TYR A 5 -5.79 2.08 8.32
CA TYR A 5 -4.57 1.30 8.26
C TYR A 5 -4.38 0.82 6.83
N LEU A 6 -3.49 1.48 6.10
CA LEU A 6 -3.18 1.14 4.70
C LEU A 6 -1.89 0.31 4.68
N MET A 7 -2.00 -0.97 4.35
CA MET A 7 -0.92 -1.95 4.43
C MET A 7 -0.43 -2.35 3.04
N ARG A 8 0.88 -2.54 2.88
CA ARG A 8 1.46 -3.18 1.71
C ARG A 8 1.35 -4.71 1.83
N HIS A 9 1.11 -5.39 0.71
CA HIS A 9 1.12 -6.86 0.65
C HIS A 9 2.45 -7.49 1.11
N GLY A 10 2.42 -8.77 1.49
CA GLY A 10 3.59 -9.58 1.83
C GLY A 10 4.49 -9.86 0.63
N GLN A 11 5.68 -10.42 0.86
CA GLN A 11 6.63 -10.74 -0.21
C GLN A 11 6.01 -11.70 -1.23
N THR A 12 6.24 -11.42 -2.52
CA THR A 12 5.84 -12.28 -3.65
C THR A 12 7.08 -12.87 -4.35
N PHE A 13 6.85 -13.86 -5.25
CA PHE A 13 7.94 -14.37 -6.08
C PHE A 13 8.57 -13.27 -6.95
N PHE A 14 7.78 -12.32 -7.49
CA PHE A 14 8.35 -11.20 -8.25
C PHE A 14 9.22 -10.30 -7.39
N ASN A 15 8.86 -10.06 -6.13
CA ASN A 15 9.74 -9.33 -5.20
C ASN A 15 11.04 -10.09 -4.96
N GLN A 16 10.98 -11.41 -4.80
CA GLN A 16 12.15 -12.27 -4.58
C GLN A 16 13.08 -12.27 -5.80
N GLU A 17 12.52 -12.32 -7.01
CA GLU A 17 13.27 -12.38 -8.26
C GLU A 17 13.68 -10.98 -8.81
N GLY A 18 13.30 -9.88 -8.14
CA GLY A 18 13.58 -8.52 -8.59
C GLY A 18 12.88 -8.18 -9.91
N LEU A 19 11.63 -8.62 -10.07
CA LEU A 19 10.79 -8.33 -11.22
C LEU A 19 9.78 -7.23 -10.90
N VAL A 20 9.54 -6.36 -11.88
CA VAL A 20 8.54 -5.30 -11.81
C VAL A 20 7.15 -5.90 -11.64
N GLN A 21 6.47 -5.50 -10.59
CA GLN A 21 5.14 -6.00 -10.25
C GLN A 21 4.17 -4.85 -10.03
N GLY A 22 3.53 -4.42 -11.09
CA GLY A 22 2.47 -3.43 -11.08
C GLY A 22 1.10 -4.04 -11.36
N ALA A 23 0.59 -3.87 -12.58
CA ALA A 23 -0.69 -4.44 -13.02
C ALA A 23 -0.67 -5.97 -13.09
N CYS A 24 0.47 -6.59 -13.42
CA CYS A 24 0.65 -8.04 -13.34
C CYS A 24 0.65 -8.52 -11.88
N ASP A 25 0.43 -9.82 -11.66
CA ASP A 25 0.36 -10.41 -10.34
C ASP A 25 1.32 -11.60 -10.20
N SER A 26 1.69 -11.91 -8.97
CA SER A 26 2.53 -13.03 -8.58
C SER A 26 2.15 -13.48 -7.17
N PRO A 27 2.09 -14.81 -6.91
CA PRO A 27 1.71 -15.32 -5.59
C PRO A 27 2.66 -14.87 -4.48
N LEU A 28 2.15 -14.88 -3.25
CA LEU A 28 2.98 -14.73 -2.05
C LEU A 28 3.98 -15.89 -1.94
N THR A 29 5.23 -15.59 -1.56
CA THR A 29 6.18 -16.60 -1.12
C THR A 29 5.77 -17.15 0.25
N GLU A 30 6.37 -18.26 0.68
CA GLU A 30 6.20 -18.74 2.07
C GLU A 30 6.61 -17.67 3.09
N LEU A 31 7.69 -16.94 2.82
CA LEU A 31 8.09 -15.79 3.62
C LEU A 31 7.01 -14.72 3.67
N GLY A 32 6.43 -14.36 2.51
CA GLY A 32 5.36 -13.37 2.42
C GLY A 32 4.10 -13.75 3.20
N GLN A 33 3.73 -15.04 3.15
CA GLN A 33 2.63 -15.56 3.96
C GLN A 33 2.92 -15.47 5.47
N ASN A 34 4.15 -15.78 5.89
CA ASN A 34 4.57 -15.68 7.28
C ASN A 34 4.63 -14.22 7.75
N GLN A 35 5.10 -13.29 6.90
CA GLN A 35 5.05 -11.86 7.15
C GLN A 35 3.61 -11.38 7.40
N ALA A 36 2.66 -11.81 6.57
CA ALA A 36 1.25 -11.44 6.73
C ALA A 36 0.66 -11.98 8.06
N ARG A 37 0.95 -13.23 8.42
CA ARG A 37 0.51 -13.81 9.72
C ARG A 37 1.13 -13.06 10.91
N GLN A 38 2.41 -12.70 10.83
CA GLN A 38 3.09 -11.93 11.87
C GLN A 38 2.48 -10.52 12.02
N ALA A 39 2.19 -9.85 10.91
CA ALA A 39 1.51 -8.55 10.93
C ALA A 39 0.12 -8.65 11.57
N GLY A 40 -0.64 -9.71 11.27
CA GLY A 40 -1.92 -9.98 11.92
C GLY A 40 -1.82 -10.19 13.41
N ALA A 41 -0.81 -10.95 13.87
CA ALA A 41 -0.54 -11.16 15.29
C ALA A 41 -0.19 -9.84 15.99
N TYR A 42 0.67 -9.03 15.39
CA TYR A 42 1.05 -7.71 15.89
C TYR A 42 -0.16 -6.78 16.09
N LEU A 43 -1.01 -6.65 15.07
CA LEU A 43 -2.23 -5.81 15.16
C LEU A 43 -3.19 -6.31 16.23
N LYS A 44 -3.29 -7.64 16.40
CA LYS A 44 -4.11 -8.25 17.44
C LYS A 44 -3.56 -7.98 18.85
N GLU A 45 -2.25 -8.01 19.04
CA GLU A 45 -1.58 -7.67 20.32
C GLU A 45 -1.82 -6.20 20.70
N LEU A 46 -1.88 -5.30 19.73
CA LEU A 46 -2.28 -3.90 19.95
C LEU A 46 -3.78 -3.73 20.26
N GLY A 47 -4.57 -4.79 20.19
CA GLY A 47 -6.00 -4.75 20.46
C GLY A 47 -6.82 -4.09 19.35
N ILE A 48 -6.25 -3.87 18.18
CA ILE A 48 -6.93 -3.20 17.06
C ILE A 48 -7.96 -4.16 16.45
N ARG A 49 -9.20 -3.69 16.34
CA ARG A 49 -10.30 -4.42 15.69
C ARG A 49 -10.79 -3.60 14.51
N PHE A 50 -10.81 -4.20 13.34
CA PHE A 50 -11.25 -3.56 12.11
C PHE A 50 -12.74 -3.82 11.85
N GLY A 51 -13.49 -2.74 11.62
CA GLY A 51 -14.90 -2.83 11.25
C GLY A 51 -15.07 -3.23 9.79
N GLN A 52 -14.26 -2.64 8.92
CA GLN A 52 -14.33 -2.87 7.47
C GLN A 52 -12.96 -3.23 6.91
N LEU A 53 -12.98 -4.15 5.95
CA LEU A 53 -11.78 -4.69 5.30
C LEU A 53 -11.85 -4.47 3.79
N TYR A 54 -10.74 -3.98 3.23
CA TYR A 54 -10.60 -3.75 1.80
C TYR A 54 -9.28 -4.29 1.27
N SER A 55 -9.31 -4.77 0.04
CA SER A 55 -8.10 -5.18 -0.69
C SER A 55 -8.09 -4.57 -2.08
N SER A 56 -6.92 -4.40 -2.66
CA SER A 56 -6.86 -4.21 -4.10
C SER A 56 -7.42 -5.43 -4.83
N THR A 57 -7.67 -5.31 -6.14
CA THR A 57 -8.16 -6.45 -6.94
C THR A 57 -7.07 -7.44 -7.32
N GLN A 58 -5.84 -7.23 -6.88
CA GLN A 58 -4.70 -8.12 -7.13
C GLN A 58 -4.60 -9.16 -6.02
N GLU A 59 -4.38 -10.42 -6.38
CA GLU A 59 -4.50 -11.55 -5.44
C GLU A 59 -3.47 -11.47 -4.32
N ARG A 60 -2.24 -11.05 -4.58
CA ARG A 60 -1.22 -10.86 -3.53
C ARG A 60 -1.69 -9.98 -2.37
N ALA A 61 -2.53 -8.96 -2.66
CA ALA A 61 -3.09 -8.09 -1.63
C ALA A 61 -4.26 -8.75 -0.91
N SER A 62 -5.12 -9.46 -1.62
CA SER A 62 -6.24 -10.22 -1.05
C SER A 62 -5.72 -11.33 -0.13
N ASP A 63 -4.77 -12.13 -0.60
CA ASP A 63 -4.15 -13.21 0.18
C ASP A 63 -3.48 -12.66 1.45
N THR A 64 -2.80 -11.51 1.33
CA THR A 64 -2.22 -10.83 2.50
C THR A 64 -3.31 -10.44 3.49
N LEU A 65 -4.40 -9.82 3.02
CA LEU A 65 -5.50 -9.39 3.88
C LEU A 65 -6.14 -10.56 4.62
N GLU A 66 -6.37 -11.68 3.94
CA GLU A 66 -6.95 -12.88 4.54
C GLU A 66 -6.05 -13.45 5.64
N LEU A 67 -4.74 -13.50 5.39
CA LEU A 67 -3.76 -13.98 6.38
C LEU A 67 -3.62 -13.05 7.59
N VAL A 68 -3.70 -11.73 7.37
CA VAL A 68 -3.63 -10.71 8.43
C VAL A 68 -4.86 -10.73 9.30
N SER A 69 -6.05 -10.76 8.69
CA SER A 69 -7.33 -10.57 9.37
C SER A 69 -7.98 -11.87 9.83
N GLY A 70 -7.64 -13.00 9.21
CA GLY A 70 -8.35 -14.27 9.37
C GLY A 70 -9.77 -14.26 8.81
N ARG A 71 -10.12 -13.28 7.95
CA ARG A 71 -11.47 -13.02 7.41
C ARG A 71 -11.46 -13.06 5.89
N THR A 72 -12.59 -13.46 5.32
CA THR A 72 -12.83 -13.49 3.86
C THR A 72 -13.98 -12.58 3.43
N ASP A 73 -14.60 -11.87 4.37
CA ASP A 73 -15.68 -10.89 4.14
C ASP A 73 -15.08 -9.49 3.96
N TYR A 74 -14.56 -9.21 2.77
CA TYR A 74 -13.95 -7.92 2.41
C TYR A 74 -14.35 -7.47 1.00
N THR A 75 -14.14 -6.19 0.70
CA THR A 75 -14.41 -5.61 -0.61
C THR A 75 -13.11 -5.39 -1.39
N ARG A 76 -13.08 -5.82 -2.66
CA ARG A 76 -11.96 -5.60 -3.58
C ARG A 76 -12.16 -4.31 -4.39
N LEU A 77 -11.17 -3.43 -4.35
CA LEU A 77 -11.22 -2.09 -4.95
C LEU A 77 -10.16 -1.90 -6.04
N LYS A 78 -10.59 -1.55 -7.26
CA LYS A 78 -9.67 -1.26 -8.37
C LYS A 78 -8.81 -0.02 -8.11
N GLY A 79 -9.34 0.98 -7.42
CA GLY A 79 -8.65 2.25 -7.21
C GLY A 79 -7.40 2.14 -6.34
N ILE A 80 -7.27 1.07 -5.53
CA ILE A 80 -6.08 0.83 -4.69
C ILE A 80 -5.12 -0.23 -5.26
N LYS A 81 -5.21 -0.54 -6.58
CA LYS A 81 -4.23 -1.38 -7.29
C LYS A 81 -2.86 -0.72 -7.32
N GLU A 82 -1.84 -1.57 -7.57
CA GLU A 82 -0.49 -1.07 -7.80
C GLU A 82 -0.42 -0.17 -9.05
N TRP A 83 0.62 0.63 -9.12
CA TRP A 83 1.02 1.41 -10.27
C TRP A 83 1.14 0.53 -11.51
N ASN A 84 0.56 0.92 -12.62
CA ASN A 84 0.75 0.24 -13.88
C ASN A 84 2.07 0.71 -14.52
N PHE A 85 3.02 -0.18 -14.68
CA PHE A 85 4.34 0.11 -15.25
C PHE A 85 4.42 -0.13 -16.77
N GLY A 86 3.28 -0.42 -17.42
CA GLY A 86 3.19 -0.58 -18.89
C GLY A 86 4.09 -1.69 -19.40
N LEU A 87 4.91 -1.40 -20.41
CA LEU A 87 5.82 -2.39 -21.04
C LEU A 87 6.89 -2.96 -20.08
N PHE A 88 7.08 -2.37 -18.90
CA PHE A 88 8.03 -2.87 -17.89
C PHE A 88 7.44 -3.94 -16.97
N GLU A 89 6.14 -4.22 -17.06
CA GLU A 89 5.50 -5.29 -16.27
C GLU A 89 6.22 -6.64 -16.46
N ALA A 90 6.51 -7.32 -15.34
CA ALA A 90 7.24 -8.58 -15.27
C ALA A 90 8.69 -8.54 -15.83
N GLN A 91 9.23 -7.37 -16.16
CA GLN A 91 10.62 -7.22 -16.54
C GLN A 91 11.52 -7.06 -15.30
N PRO A 92 12.82 -7.38 -15.40
CA PRO A 92 13.77 -7.10 -14.32
C PRO A 92 13.75 -5.62 -13.89
N GLU A 93 13.72 -5.35 -12.59
CA GLU A 93 13.64 -3.98 -12.04
C GLU A 93 14.77 -3.09 -12.50
N HIS A 94 15.96 -3.64 -12.76
CA HIS A 94 17.11 -2.87 -13.24
C HIS A 94 16.93 -2.26 -14.65
N LEU A 95 15.94 -2.73 -15.42
CA LEU A 95 15.57 -2.18 -16.73
C LEU A 95 14.62 -0.99 -16.65
N GLN A 96 14.04 -0.73 -15.48
CA GLN A 96 13.14 0.41 -15.30
C GLN A 96 13.85 1.74 -15.55
N PRO A 97 13.12 2.77 -16.01
CA PRO A 97 13.64 4.12 -16.05
C PRO A 97 14.15 4.55 -14.67
N LYS A 98 15.30 5.21 -14.64
CA LYS A 98 15.83 5.77 -13.39
C LYS A 98 15.10 7.07 -13.06
N PHE A 99 14.94 7.36 -11.78
CA PHE A 99 14.41 8.64 -11.33
C PHE A 99 15.21 9.80 -11.94
N ARG A 100 14.49 10.86 -12.30
CA ARG A 100 15.13 12.13 -12.67
C ARG A 100 15.92 12.68 -11.48
N PRO A 101 16.99 13.42 -11.70
CA PRO A 101 17.74 14.05 -10.60
C PRO A 101 16.83 14.86 -9.68
N GLY A 102 16.86 14.54 -8.38
CA GLY A 102 16.02 15.20 -7.37
C GLY A 102 14.57 14.69 -7.26
N ALA A 103 14.13 13.80 -8.15
CA ALA A 103 12.79 13.23 -8.07
C ALA A 103 12.70 12.19 -6.94
N THR A 104 11.52 12.11 -6.30
CA THR A 104 11.19 11.14 -5.25
C THR A 104 10.26 10.04 -5.73
N SER A 105 9.89 10.06 -7.02
CA SER A 105 9.03 9.06 -7.68
C SER A 105 9.43 8.89 -9.14
N PHE A 106 8.75 7.96 -9.83
CA PHE A 106 8.88 7.80 -11.28
C PHE A 106 8.19 8.91 -12.09
N GLU A 107 7.45 9.82 -11.44
CA GLU A 107 6.70 10.91 -12.07
C GLU A 107 5.84 10.39 -13.25
N ASP A 108 6.14 10.79 -14.49
CA ASP A 108 5.45 10.37 -15.71
C ASP A 108 6.26 9.38 -16.57
N LEU A 109 7.35 8.83 -16.04
CA LEU A 109 8.32 8.04 -16.81
C LEU A 109 7.72 6.79 -17.48
N PHE A 110 6.64 6.24 -16.93
CA PHE A 110 5.98 5.07 -17.52
C PHE A 110 4.86 5.41 -18.50
N VAL A 111 4.40 6.66 -18.55
CA VAL A 111 3.30 7.09 -19.44
C VAL A 111 3.60 6.81 -20.93
N PRO A 112 4.81 7.10 -21.46
CA PRO A 112 5.13 6.78 -22.85
C PRO A 112 5.13 5.27 -23.17
N TYR A 113 5.17 4.43 -22.15
CA TYR A 113 5.20 2.97 -22.27
C TYR A 113 3.86 2.31 -21.93
N GLY A 114 2.77 3.07 -21.90
CA GLY A 114 1.42 2.59 -21.59
C GLY A 114 1.14 2.37 -20.10
N GLY A 115 2.01 2.89 -19.24
CA GLY A 115 1.83 2.89 -17.79
C GLY A 115 1.14 4.15 -17.27
N GLU A 116 1.07 4.27 -15.94
CA GLU A 116 0.50 5.42 -15.24
C GLU A 116 1.60 6.42 -14.82
N GLY A 117 1.22 7.69 -14.66
CA GLY A 117 2.02 8.69 -13.96
C GLY A 117 1.65 8.74 -12.47
N VAL A 118 2.54 9.33 -11.64
CA VAL A 118 2.35 9.45 -10.19
C VAL A 118 1.03 10.14 -9.81
N ASP A 119 0.66 11.19 -10.54
CA ASP A 119 -0.58 11.91 -10.29
C ASP A 119 -1.83 11.08 -10.57
N GLN A 120 -1.81 10.24 -11.60
CA GLN A 120 -2.92 9.34 -11.92
C GLN A 120 -3.11 8.30 -10.81
N VAL A 121 -2.01 7.71 -10.34
CA VAL A 121 -2.04 6.73 -9.24
C VAL A 121 -2.48 7.40 -7.94
N GLY A 122 -1.89 8.54 -7.59
CA GLY A 122 -2.25 9.29 -6.38
C GLY A 122 -3.71 9.73 -6.37
N GLU A 123 -4.23 10.19 -7.51
CA GLU A 123 -5.63 10.64 -7.62
C GLU A 123 -6.63 9.48 -7.45
N ARG A 124 -6.43 8.34 -8.15
CA ARG A 124 -7.34 7.20 -7.98
C ARG A 124 -7.30 6.60 -6.57
N MET A 125 -6.13 6.62 -5.92
CA MET A 125 -5.99 6.23 -4.51
C MET A 125 -6.79 7.18 -3.61
N LEU A 126 -6.61 8.50 -3.80
CA LEU A 126 -7.29 9.53 -2.99
C LEU A 126 -8.80 9.43 -3.11
N VAL A 127 -9.32 9.37 -4.33
CA VAL A 127 -10.78 9.24 -4.59
C VAL A 127 -11.33 7.99 -3.92
N THR A 128 -10.69 6.83 -4.17
CA THR A 128 -11.18 5.55 -3.66
C THR A 128 -11.13 5.47 -2.12
N LEU A 129 -10.03 5.91 -1.51
CA LEU A 129 -9.89 5.87 -0.05
C LEU A 129 -10.79 6.92 0.63
N THR A 130 -11.06 8.05 -0.02
CA THR A 130 -12.05 9.02 0.47
C THR A 130 -13.44 8.40 0.51
N GLU A 131 -13.88 7.75 -0.57
CA GLU A 131 -15.17 7.05 -0.62
C GLU A 131 -15.29 5.98 0.48
N VAL A 132 -14.23 5.21 0.70
CA VAL A 132 -14.15 4.22 1.77
C VAL A 132 -14.32 4.89 3.14
N MET A 133 -13.56 5.95 3.41
CA MET A 133 -13.57 6.59 4.72
C MET A 133 -14.85 7.39 4.99
N GLU A 134 -15.49 7.94 3.97
CA GLU A 134 -16.81 8.58 4.13
C GLU A 134 -17.86 7.55 4.59
N GLN A 135 -17.83 6.33 4.05
CA GLN A 135 -18.75 5.25 4.38
C GLN A 135 -18.34 4.46 5.64
N ALA A 136 -17.13 4.65 6.14
CA ALA A 136 -16.62 3.94 7.31
C ALA A 136 -17.39 4.32 8.58
N GLY A 137 -17.60 3.34 9.46
CA GLY A 137 -18.14 3.53 10.81
C GLY A 137 -17.13 4.13 11.78
N ALA A 138 -17.33 3.88 13.06
CA ALA A 138 -16.46 4.35 14.14
C ALA A 138 -15.20 3.47 14.31
N GLU A 139 -15.27 2.21 13.88
CA GLU A 139 -14.14 1.27 13.98
C GLU A 139 -13.11 1.51 12.85
N PRO A 140 -11.83 1.25 13.11
CA PRO A 140 -10.78 1.39 12.11
C PRO A 140 -11.03 0.58 10.85
N VAL A 141 -10.53 1.08 9.72
CA VAL A 141 -10.52 0.41 8.41
C VAL A 141 -9.14 -0.18 8.15
N LEU A 142 -9.07 -1.42 7.67
CA LEU A 142 -7.86 -2.00 7.10
C LEU A 142 -8.02 -2.12 5.58
N ALA A 143 -7.04 -1.59 4.84
CA ALA A 143 -6.96 -1.73 3.40
C ALA A 143 -5.57 -2.27 3.01
N VAL A 144 -5.52 -3.34 2.21
CA VAL A 144 -4.26 -3.87 1.70
C VAL A 144 -4.06 -3.45 0.25
N SER A 145 -2.92 -2.80 0.00
CA SER A 145 -2.51 -2.21 -1.26
C SER A 145 -1.03 -2.53 -1.55
N HIS A 146 -0.28 -1.63 -2.18
CA HIS A 146 1.02 -1.89 -2.77
C HIS A 146 1.98 -0.71 -2.52
N GLY A 147 3.27 -0.98 -2.63
CA GLY A 147 4.29 0.00 -2.28
C GLY A 147 4.27 1.27 -3.13
N GLY A 148 4.19 1.13 -4.45
CA GLY A 148 4.17 2.27 -5.38
C GLY A 148 2.88 3.08 -5.26
N ALA A 149 1.73 2.41 -5.16
CA ALA A 149 0.43 3.06 -4.98
C ALA A 149 0.34 3.82 -3.66
N MET A 150 0.80 3.21 -2.54
CA MET A 150 0.86 3.88 -1.23
C MET A 150 1.79 5.10 -1.26
N TRP A 151 2.92 5.01 -1.95
CA TRP A 151 3.84 6.13 -2.11
C TRP A 151 3.21 7.27 -2.93
N ALA A 152 2.56 6.95 -4.06
CA ALA A 152 1.86 7.96 -4.86
C ALA A 152 0.71 8.62 -4.09
N PHE A 153 -0.03 7.85 -3.26
CA PHE A 153 -1.05 8.39 -2.37
C PHE A 153 -0.44 9.34 -1.34
N TYR A 154 0.65 8.92 -0.69
CA TYR A 154 1.36 9.78 0.25
C TYR A 154 1.79 11.10 -0.39
N LEU A 155 2.44 11.07 -1.56
CA LEU A 155 2.86 12.28 -2.28
C LEU A 155 1.68 13.21 -2.64
N LYS A 156 0.50 12.64 -2.88
CA LYS A 156 -0.70 13.39 -3.22
C LYS A 156 -1.28 14.19 -2.05
N ILE A 157 -1.14 13.66 -0.82
CA ILE A 157 -1.75 14.26 0.39
C ILE A 157 -0.74 14.93 1.31
N ALA A 158 0.55 14.62 1.17
CA ALA A 158 1.58 15.07 2.11
C ALA A 158 1.88 16.57 1.98
N ALA A 159 1.90 17.25 3.12
CA ALA A 159 2.38 18.63 3.21
C ALA A 159 3.91 18.72 3.39
N GLN A 160 4.56 17.62 3.79
CA GLN A 160 5.99 17.55 4.12
C GLN A 160 6.63 16.29 3.53
N ALA A 161 7.94 16.31 3.34
CA ALA A 161 8.70 15.13 2.95
C ALA A 161 8.79 14.13 4.11
N LEU A 162 8.62 12.84 3.82
CA LEU A 162 8.82 11.77 4.78
C LEU A 162 10.31 11.63 5.13
N ASP A 163 10.63 11.26 6.37
CA ASP A 163 12.00 10.93 6.76
C ASP A 163 12.56 9.87 5.80
N PRO A 164 13.74 10.08 5.20
CA PRO A 164 14.36 9.11 4.28
C PRO A 164 14.60 7.73 4.88
N LYS A 165 14.55 7.57 6.18
CA LYS A 165 14.67 6.26 6.86
C LYS A 165 13.40 5.44 6.77
N VAL A 166 12.23 6.06 6.61
CA VAL A 166 10.94 5.38 6.53
C VAL A 166 10.85 4.64 5.20
N ARG A 167 10.45 3.39 5.24
CA ARG A 167 10.28 2.53 4.07
C ARG A 167 8.92 1.85 4.11
N PHE A 168 8.28 1.76 2.96
CA PHE A 168 7.06 0.97 2.78
C PHE A 168 7.44 -0.46 2.37
N GLY A 169 8.07 -1.19 3.30
CA GLY A 169 8.45 -2.59 3.11
C GLY A 169 7.23 -3.52 3.00
N ASN A 170 7.45 -4.82 2.75
CA ASN A 170 6.35 -5.79 2.74
C ASN A 170 5.68 -5.81 4.13
N CYS A 171 4.36 -5.81 4.15
CA CYS A 171 3.50 -5.69 5.34
C CYS A 171 3.65 -4.38 6.13
N ALA A 172 4.44 -3.40 5.68
CA ALA A 172 4.44 -2.07 6.32
C ALA A 172 3.05 -1.44 6.27
N ILE A 173 2.69 -0.73 7.33
CA ILE A 173 1.37 -0.11 7.53
C ILE A 173 1.56 1.39 7.66
N CYS A 174 0.84 2.15 6.84
CA CYS A 174 0.67 3.58 7.02
C CYS A 174 -0.65 3.81 7.76
N HIS A 175 -0.59 4.31 8.97
CA HIS A 175 -1.78 4.67 9.75
C HIS A 175 -2.14 6.13 9.48
N TYR A 176 -3.30 6.34 8.92
CA TYR A 176 -3.83 7.67 8.60
C TYR A 176 -5.02 8.02 9.49
N HIS A 177 -5.05 9.24 9.95
CA HIS A 177 -6.26 9.88 10.45
C HIS A 177 -7.01 10.54 9.30
N TYR A 178 -8.33 10.30 9.25
CA TYR A 178 -9.22 10.91 8.28
C TYR A 178 -10.27 11.79 8.95
N GLU A 179 -10.42 13.00 8.44
CA GLU A 179 -11.47 13.91 8.86
C GLU A 179 -11.89 14.84 7.72
N LYS A 180 -13.19 14.82 7.37
CA LYS A 180 -13.81 15.77 6.41
C LYS A 180 -13.06 15.90 5.07
N GLY A 181 -12.68 14.78 4.46
CA GLY A 181 -11.98 14.74 3.18
C GLY A 181 -10.45 14.84 3.26
N TYR A 182 -9.89 15.02 4.45
CA TYR A 182 -8.45 15.17 4.65
C TYR A 182 -7.84 13.94 5.31
N PHE A 183 -6.73 13.47 4.74
CA PHE A 183 -5.89 12.44 5.34
C PHE A 183 -4.64 13.07 5.96
N ARG A 184 -4.26 12.59 7.12
CA ARG A 184 -3.00 12.93 7.78
C ARG A 184 -2.31 11.63 8.17
N LEU A 185 -1.09 11.41 7.68
CA LEU A 185 -0.27 10.29 8.10
C LEU A 185 0.14 10.51 9.56
N ALA A 186 -0.28 9.62 10.44
CA ALA A 186 0.06 9.66 11.85
C ALA A 186 1.37 8.93 12.12
N GLU A 187 1.49 7.72 11.58
CA GLU A 187 2.66 6.87 11.80
C GLU A 187 2.85 5.86 10.66
N VAL A 188 4.07 5.37 10.50
CA VAL A 188 4.40 4.22 9.68
C VAL A 188 4.91 3.11 10.58
N ILE A 189 4.24 1.96 10.52
CA ILE A 189 4.49 0.79 11.37
C ILE A 189 5.15 -0.30 10.52
N ASP A 190 6.26 -0.85 10.99
CA ASP A 190 6.80 -2.11 10.51
C ASP A 190 6.42 -3.22 11.51
N PRO A 191 5.36 -3.99 11.25
CA PRO A 191 4.90 -5.03 12.18
C PRO A 191 5.85 -6.22 12.28
N LEU A 192 6.83 -6.34 11.38
CA LEU A 192 7.81 -7.43 11.38
C LEU A 192 8.94 -7.17 12.36
N THR A 193 9.25 -5.91 12.61
CA THR A 193 10.30 -5.50 13.57
C THR A 193 9.72 -4.84 14.82
N GLY A 194 8.44 -4.43 14.79
CA GLY A 194 7.81 -3.64 15.83
C GLY A 194 8.21 -2.17 15.81
N SER A 195 8.91 -1.73 14.77
CA SER A 195 9.33 -0.32 14.65
C SER A 195 8.15 0.57 14.25
N VAL A 196 8.03 1.71 14.93
CA VAL A 196 7.02 2.73 14.64
C VAL A 196 7.73 4.06 14.39
N TYR A 197 7.37 4.73 13.30
CA TYR A 197 7.88 6.05 12.93
C TYR A 197 6.71 7.04 12.98
N GLU A 198 6.71 7.90 13.97
CA GLU A 198 5.73 8.98 14.10
C GLU A 198 5.94 10.03 13.00
N CYS A 199 4.85 10.52 12.41
CA CYS A 199 4.81 11.46 11.30
C CYS A 199 3.93 12.65 11.70
N GLU A 200 4.40 13.49 12.63
CA GLU A 200 3.70 14.72 13.06
C GLU A 200 3.99 15.93 12.16
#